data_01de003ea5e7f79d2fbd469d54bb416e
#
_entry.id   01de003ea5e7f79d2fbd469d54bb416e
#
_cell.length_a   1.000
_cell.length_b   1.000
_cell.length_c   1.000
_cell.angle_alpha   90.00
_cell.angle_beta   90.00
_cell.angle_gamma   90.00
#
_symmetry.space_group_name_H-M   'P 1'
#
loop_
_entity.id
_entity.type
_entity.pdbx_description
1 polymer ?
#
loop_
_entity_poly.entity_id
_entity_poly.type
_entity_poly.pdbx_seq_one_letter_code
_entity_poly.pdbx_strand_id
1 'polypeptide(L)'
;MRMHVLKIVAFVLACAVAGPCRAQDKVTILYDAFGESKELTKDWGFSALVEHNGKRILFDTGNDASIFEHNVKALGIDLTKLDFVVISHRHADHTTGLRYVLSVNPNVTVYVPSDGGNGFGGPPFPKAFLRADNSLPANMRYFGGADPDHFAWGKLYDTGNFVLVNQTTEVSPGIFLVRTVSQKQGTLELPELTLAIKRPNGLLLVDGCSHAGIEAILQAASTVDPRTEIVFGGLHLVTTPVEEIDVLVENLKTKWKVERIAPGHCTGEPAFARLKKAYGEKYLYAGLGTKVELQ
;
A
#
# COMPACT_ATOMS: atom_id res chain seq x y z
N MET A 1 58.39 39.89 -48.70
CA MET A 1 56.97 39.90 -48.50
C MET A 1 56.59 38.62 -47.72
N ARG A 2 56.43 38.70 -46.35
CA ARG A 2 56.18 37.53 -45.50
C ARG A 2 54.67 37.52 -45.17
N MET A 3 54.00 36.51 -45.71
CA MET A 3 52.55 36.27 -45.39
C MET A 3 52.40 35.65 -43.99
N HIS A 4 51.69 36.30 -43.11
CA HIS A 4 51.29 35.72 -41.83
C HIS A 4 50.00 34.94 -41.98
N VAL A 5 50.04 33.64 -41.76
CA VAL A 5 48.88 32.78 -41.74
C VAL A 5 48.29 32.83 -40.35
N LEU A 6 47.09 33.39 -40.21
CA LEU A 6 46.30 33.47 -38.97
C LEU A 6 45.62 32.12 -38.76
N LYS A 7 46.00 31.35 -37.74
CA LYS A 7 45.32 30.11 -37.31
C LYS A 7 44.14 30.49 -36.43
N ILE A 8 42.94 30.32 -36.95
CA ILE A 8 41.72 30.43 -36.15
C ILE A 8 41.53 29.10 -35.40
N VAL A 9 41.63 29.12 -34.07
CA VAL A 9 41.29 27.99 -33.21
C VAL A 9 39.82 28.13 -32.85
N ALA A 10 38.96 27.27 -33.41
CA ALA A 10 37.55 27.20 -33.04
C ALA A 10 37.42 26.45 -31.72
N PHE A 11 36.99 27.16 -30.69
CA PHE A 11 36.65 26.56 -29.40
C PHE A 11 35.22 25.99 -29.50
N VAL A 12 35.09 24.68 -29.60
CA VAL A 12 33.78 24.01 -29.51
C VAL A 12 33.37 23.94 -28.03
N LEU A 13 32.45 24.80 -27.64
CA LEU A 13 31.84 24.76 -26.30
C LEU A 13 30.88 23.56 -26.27
N ALA A 14 31.28 22.42 -25.69
CA ALA A 14 30.40 21.30 -25.44
C ALA A 14 29.45 21.70 -24.30
N CYS A 15 28.20 22.14 -24.63
CA CYS A 15 27.13 22.25 -23.67
C CYS A 15 26.74 20.82 -23.22
N ALA A 16 27.21 20.42 -22.05
CA ALA A 16 26.66 19.25 -21.36
C ALA A 16 25.20 19.57 -21.00
N VAL A 17 24.27 19.02 -21.75
CA VAL A 17 22.84 19.03 -21.40
C VAL A 17 22.72 18.12 -20.17
N ALA A 18 22.73 18.70 -18.98
CA ALA A 18 22.33 18.00 -17.77
C ALA A 18 20.86 17.58 -17.96
N GLY A 19 20.63 16.29 -18.20
CA GLY A 19 19.29 15.74 -18.20
C GLY A 19 18.60 16.07 -16.85
N PRO A 20 17.27 16.16 -16.80
CA PRO A 20 16.56 16.43 -15.55
C PRO A 20 17.02 15.39 -14.52
N CYS A 21 17.54 15.88 -13.39
CA CYS A 21 17.85 15.02 -12.24
C CYS A 21 16.52 14.41 -11.78
N ARG A 22 16.28 13.15 -12.17
CA ARG A 22 15.06 12.43 -11.77
C ARG A 22 15.16 12.24 -10.26
N ALA A 23 14.21 12.80 -9.52
CA ALA A 23 14.16 12.58 -8.09
C ALA A 23 14.11 11.07 -7.83
N GLN A 24 14.98 10.60 -6.92
CA GLN A 24 15.06 9.19 -6.56
C GLN A 24 13.77 8.75 -5.89
N ASP A 25 13.23 7.61 -6.28
CA ASP A 25 12.04 7.05 -5.63
C ASP A 25 12.37 6.67 -4.19
N LYS A 26 11.45 6.94 -3.28
CA LYS A 26 11.66 6.69 -1.86
C LYS A 26 10.38 6.19 -1.21
N VAL A 27 10.51 5.18 -0.35
CA VAL A 27 9.44 4.70 0.53
C VAL A 27 9.86 4.92 1.98
N THR A 28 9.04 5.66 2.73
CA THR A 28 9.23 5.91 4.17
C THR A 28 8.11 5.24 4.94
N ILE A 29 8.45 4.35 5.90
CA ILE A 29 7.45 3.67 6.74
C ILE A 29 7.07 4.59 7.90
N LEU A 30 5.78 4.95 7.99
CA LEU A 30 5.25 5.89 8.96
C LEU A 30 4.57 5.20 10.16
N TYR A 31 4.13 3.95 9.97
CA TYR A 31 3.42 3.17 10.98
C TYR A 31 3.68 1.67 10.78
N ASP A 32 4.16 1.01 11.82
CA ASP A 32 4.34 -0.44 11.90
C ASP A 32 4.57 -0.88 13.36
N ALA A 33 4.38 -2.17 13.63
CA ALA A 33 4.57 -2.77 14.96
C ALA A 33 6.06 -3.01 15.32
N PHE A 34 6.99 -2.84 14.38
CA PHE A 34 8.42 -2.97 14.62
C PHE A 34 9.21 -1.81 14.00
N GLY A 35 10.39 -1.54 14.52
CA GLY A 35 11.26 -0.45 14.07
C GLY A 35 12.37 -0.17 15.08
N GLU A 36 13.42 0.51 14.64
CA GLU A 36 14.62 0.78 15.47
C GLU A 36 14.54 2.12 16.21
N SER A 37 13.79 3.11 15.68
CA SER A 37 13.71 4.43 16.28
C SER A 37 13.04 4.39 17.66
N LYS A 38 13.65 5.09 18.62
CA LYS A 38 13.12 5.30 19.97
C LYS A 38 12.19 6.51 20.07
N GLU A 39 12.21 7.38 19.06
CA GLU A 39 11.41 8.60 19.00
C GLU A 39 10.03 8.35 18.37
N LEU A 40 9.85 7.19 17.74
CA LEU A 40 8.62 6.80 17.08
C LEU A 40 7.86 5.77 17.93
N THR A 41 6.55 5.85 17.90
CA THR A 41 5.67 4.93 18.63
C THR A 41 5.23 3.81 17.72
N LYS A 42 5.57 2.56 18.09
CA LYS A 42 5.15 1.34 17.40
C LYS A 42 3.74 0.98 17.82
N ASP A 43 2.95 0.55 16.86
CA ASP A 43 1.62 0.00 17.09
C ASP A 43 1.22 -0.91 15.92
N TRP A 44 0.23 -1.76 16.13
CA TRP A 44 -0.28 -2.65 15.10
C TRP A 44 -1.01 -1.85 14.01
N GLY A 45 -0.56 -1.97 12.77
CA GLY A 45 -1.10 -1.28 11.62
C GLY A 45 -0.02 -0.94 10.59
N PHE A 46 -0.41 -0.32 9.50
CA PHE A 46 0.51 0.03 8.42
C PHE A 46 0.28 1.44 7.90
N SER A 47 1.36 2.14 7.59
CA SER A 47 1.36 3.35 6.76
C SER A 47 2.72 3.59 6.13
N ALA A 48 2.72 4.03 4.88
CA ALA A 48 3.92 4.41 4.15
C ALA A 48 3.72 5.69 3.34
N LEU A 49 4.75 6.54 3.29
CA LEU A 49 4.84 7.63 2.32
C LEU A 49 5.69 7.16 1.14
N VAL A 50 5.11 7.20 -0.05
CA VAL A 50 5.80 6.88 -1.31
C VAL A 50 6.05 8.17 -2.07
N GLU A 51 7.30 8.44 -2.38
CA GLU A 51 7.73 9.58 -3.19
C GLU A 51 8.25 9.04 -4.54
N HIS A 52 7.58 9.42 -5.63
CA HIS A 52 7.89 8.97 -6.98
C HIS A 52 7.71 10.08 -8.00
N ASN A 53 8.74 10.39 -8.79
CA ASN A 53 8.69 11.44 -9.83
C ASN A 53 8.11 12.78 -9.33
N GLY A 54 8.46 13.20 -8.11
CA GLY A 54 7.97 14.43 -7.48
C GLY A 54 6.58 14.32 -6.86
N LYS A 55 5.88 13.21 -7.02
CA LYS A 55 4.60 12.94 -6.34
C LYS A 55 4.81 12.37 -4.96
N ARG A 56 3.92 12.72 -4.05
CA ARG A 56 3.88 12.30 -2.65
C ARG A 56 2.58 11.58 -2.38
N ILE A 57 2.65 10.28 -2.20
CA ILE A 57 1.50 9.37 -2.04
C ILE A 57 1.53 8.81 -0.63
N LEU A 58 0.49 9.07 0.14
CA LEU A 58 0.31 8.39 1.42
C LEU A 58 -0.47 7.10 1.18
N PHE A 59 0.09 5.99 1.64
CA PHE A 59 -0.55 4.68 1.57
C PHE A 59 -0.87 4.21 2.99
N ASP A 60 -2.15 4.01 3.31
CA ASP A 60 -2.70 3.70 4.63
C ASP A 60 -2.32 4.70 5.73
N THR A 61 -2.93 4.57 6.92
CA THR A 61 -2.82 5.58 7.99
C THR A 61 -2.72 4.99 9.40
N GLY A 62 -2.51 3.68 9.53
CA GLY A 62 -2.36 3.01 10.83
C GLY A 62 -3.66 2.90 11.65
N ASN A 63 -3.51 2.41 12.88
CA ASN A 63 -4.57 1.99 13.79
C ASN A 63 -5.00 3.07 14.80
N ASP A 64 -4.13 4.01 15.12
CA ASP A 64 -4.39 5.08 16.08
C ASP A 64 -3.99 6.45 15.50
N ALA A 65 -4.95 7.40 15.51
CA ALA A 65 -4.74 8.71 14.90
C ALA A 65 -3.70 9.56 15.65
N SER A 66 -3.56 9.40 16.97
CA SER A 66 -2.60 10.16 17.78
C SER A 66 -1.18 9.61 17.62
N ILE A 67 -1.03 8.30 17.51
CA ILE A 67 0.25 7.66 17.19
C ILE A 67 0.67 8.02 15.76
N PHE A 68 -0.24 7.97 14.81
CA PHE A 68 0.04 8.37 13.44
C PHE A 68 0.49 9.84 13.36
N GLU A 69 -0.25 10.75 14.01
CA GLU A 69 0.11 12.17 14.12
C GLU A 69 1.51 12.35 14.72
N HIS A 70 1.80 11.67 15.85
CA HIS A 70 3.09 11.73 16.51
C HIS A 70 4.23 11.29 15.57
N ASN A 71 4.09 10.14 14.93
CA ASN A 71 5.11 9.59 14.04
C ASN A 71 5.35 10.49 12.82
N VAL A 72 4.28 10.98 12.20
CA VAL A 72 4.36 11.90 11.04
C VAL A 72 5.10 13.19 11.40
N LYS A 73 4.79 13.78 12.57
CA LYS A 73 5.47 14.99 13.07
C LYS A 73 6.94 14.72 13.40
N ALA A 74 7.24 13.63 14.09
CA ALA A 74 8.61 13.25 14.45
C ALA A 74 9.48 12.99 13.21
N LEU A 75 8.89 12.43 12.14
CA LEU A 75 9.56 12.22 10.85
C LEU A 75 9.65 13.48 9.98
N GLY A 76 9.04 14.60 10.38
CA GLY A 76 9.02 15.84 9.64
C GLY A 76 8.20 15.77 8.33
N ILE A 77 7.18 14.92 8.29
CA ILE A 77 6.34 14.72 7.10
C ILE A 77 5.25 15.79 7.05
N ASP A 78 5.22 16.55 5.97
CA ASP A 78 4.19 17.56 5.69
C ASP A 78 3.05 16.92 4.88
N LEU A 79 1.93 16.62 5.53
CA LEU A 79 0.75 16.01 4.92
C LEU A 79 -0.03 17.00 4.03
N THR A 80 0.22 18.31 4.12
CA THR A 80 -0.43 19.29 3.23
C THR A 80 0.11 19.22 1.80
N LYS A 81 1.26 18.54 1.61
CA LYS A 81 1.93 18.37 0.32
C LYS A 81 1.69 17.01 -0.31
N LEU A 82 0.67 16.28 0.11
CA LEU A 82 0.28 15.04 -0.53
C LEU A 82 -0.42 15.32 -1.85
N ASP A 83 -0.09 14.56 -2.89
CA ASP A 83 -0.84 14.53 -4.14
C ASP A 83 -2.14 13.76 -3.96
N PHE A 84 -2.09 12.63 -3.29
CA PHE A 84 -3.26 11.83 -2.92
C PHE A 84 -2.94 10.82 -1.81
N VAL A 85 -4.00 10.23 -1.26
CA VAL A 85 -3.97 9.14 -0.29
C VAL A 85 -4.56 7.90 -0.93
N VAL A 86 -4.02 6.74 -0.62
CA VAL A 86 -4.59 5.43 -0.94
C VAL A 86 -4.88 4.71 0.36
N ILE A 87 -6.10 4.25 0.54
CA ILE A 87 -6.45 3.31 1.61
C ILE A 87 -6.59 1.94 0.98
N SER A 88 -5.77 0.99 1.46
CA SER A 88 -5.75 -0.36 0.91
C SER A 88 -7.09 -1.08 1.09
N HIS A 89 -7.63 -1.08 2.29
CA HIS A 89 -8.90 -1.73 2.64
C HIS A 89 -9.50 -1.13 3.93
N ARG A 90 -10.69 -1.60 4.33
CA ARG A 90 -11.50 -1.01 5.39
C ARG A 90 -11.09 -1.31 6.85
N HIS A 91 -10.10 -2.17 7.11
CA HIS A 91 -9.72 -2.49 8.48
C HIS A 91 -9.17 -1.27 9.22
N ALA A 92 -9.47 -1.20 10.52
CA ALA A 92 -9.17 -0.03 11.35
C ALA A 92 -7.67 0.28 11.44
N ASP A 93 -6.84 -0.74 11.45
CA ASP A 93 -5.38 -0.65 11.51
C ASP A 93 -4.72 -0.11 10.21
N HIS A 94 -5.53 0.24 9.21
CA HIS A 94 -5.15 0.95 7.98
C HIS A 94 -5.83 2.31 7.81
N THR A 95 -6.95 2.54 8.52
CA THR A 95 -7.84 3.66 8.24
C THR A 95 -7.95 4.70 9.35
N THR A 96 -7.62 4.37 10.61
CA THR A 96 -7.97 5.23 11.75
C THR A 96 -7.23 6.56 11.74
N GLY A 97 -5.98 6.62 11.28
CA GLY A 97 -5.21 7.86 11.14
C GLY A 97 -5.73 8.80 10.04
N LEU A 98 -6.61 8.34 9.13
CA LEU A 98 -7.16 9.17 8.06
C LEU A 98 -7.89 10.40 8.61
N ARG A 99 -8.48 10.33 9.81
CA ARG A 99 -9.10 11.50 10.46
C ARG A 99 -8.11 12.63 10.68
N TYR A 100 -6.88 12.32 11.09
CA TYR A 100 -5.83 13.31 11.24
C TYR A 100 -5.41 13.88 9.86
N VAL A 101 -5.24 13.03 8.85
CA VAL A 101 -4.93 13.48 7.49
C VAL A 101 -5.96 14.49 7.01
N LEU A 102 -7.26 14.17 7.10
CA LEU A 102 -8.36 15.03 6.65
C LEU A 102 -8.48 16.32 7.49
N SER A 103 -8.05 16.32 8.76
CA SER A 103 -8.03 17.52 9.59
C SER A 103 -6.98 18.54 9.14
N VAL A 104 -5.85 18.09 8.57
CA VAL A 104 -4.75 18.95 8.10
C VAL A 104 -4.76 19.18 6.59
N ASN A 105 -5.36 18.28 5.83
CA ASN A 105 -5.50 18.37 4.37
C ASN A 105 -6.90 17.92 3.92
N PRO A 106 -7.95 18.72 4.17
CA PRO A 106 -9.35 18.31 3.97
C PRO A 106 -9.73 18.07 2.50
N ASN A 107 -8.96 18.61 1.56
CA ASN A 107 -9.26 18.52 0.12
C ASN A 107 -8.42 17.46 -0.60
N VAL A 108 -7.57 16.72 0.12
CA VAL A 108 -6.76 15.67 -0.52
C VAL A 108 -7.65 14.59 -1.11
N THR A 109 -7.33 14.14 -2.32
CA THR A 109 -8.03 12.99 -2.92
C THR A 109 -7.66 11.72 -2.19
N VAL A 110 -8.67 10.94 -1.77
CA VAL A 110 -8.50 9.66 -1.07
C VAL A 110 -9.07 8.55 -1.95
N TYR A 111 -8.20 7.74 -2.53
CA TYR A 111 -8.61 6.54 -3.26
C TYR A 111 -8.87 5.41 -2.28
N VAL A 112 -10.03 4.77 -2.40
CA VAL A 112 -10.48 3.68 -1.54
C VAL A 112 -11.11 2.57 -2.35
N PRO A 113 -11.06 1.30 -1.93
CA PRO A 113 -11.75 0.24 -2.65
C PRO A 113 -13.27 0.43 -2.59
N SER A 114 -13.96 0.13 -3.68
CA SER A 114 -15.41 0.04 -3.68
C SER A 114 -15.84 -1.26 -3.00
N ASP A 115 -16.51 -1.13 -1.86
CA ASP A 115 -17.02 -2.20 -1.02
C ASP A 115 -18.51 -2.54 -1.28
N GLY A 116 -19.07 -2.03 -2.39
CA GLY A 116 -20.48 -2.20 -2.72
C GLY A 116 -21.43 -1.22 -2.00
N GLY A 117 -20.90 -0.32 -1.17
CA GLY A 117 -21.65 0.78 -0.55
C GLY A 117 -21.55 2.09 -1.33
N ASN A 118 -22.29 3.12 -0.90
CA ASN A 118 -22.29 4.45 -1.52
C ASN A 118 -21.20 5.38 -0.97
N GLY A 119 -20.15 4.83 -0.35
CA GLY A 119 -19.05 5.59 0.26
C GLY A 119 -18.05 4.67 0.94
N PHE A 120 -17.11 5.25 1.68
CA PHE A 120 -16.08 4.52 2.40
C PHE A 120 -16.37 4.48 3.91
N GLY A 121 -16.11 3.32 4.56
CA GLY A 121 -16.27 3.13 6.01
C GLY A 121 -17.57 2.48 6.46
N GLY A 122 -18.51 2.23 5.55
CA GLY A 122 -19.79 1.59 5.86
C GLY A 122 -20.22 0.59 4.78
N PRO A 123 -19.41 -0.45 4.48
CA PRO A 123 -19.79 -1.44 3.50
C PRO A 123 -21.05 -2.20 3.93
N PRO A 124 -21.87 -2.67 2.97
CA PRO A 124 -23.04 -3.45 3.30
C PRO A 124 -22.66 -4.73 4.05
N PHE A 125 -23.49 -5.10 5.01
CA PHE A 125 -23.29 -6.33 5.78
C PHE A 125 -23.61 -7.54 4.91
N PRO A 126 -22.70 -8.51 4.73
CA PRO A 126 -23.00 -9.70 3.97
C PRO A 126 -24.08 -10.54 4.64
N LYS A 127 -25.24 -10.70 4.00
CA LYS A 127 -26.39 -11.46 4.54
C LYS A 127 -26.01 -12.89 4.95
N ALA A 128 -25.06 -13.51 4.23
CA ALA A 128 -24.54 -14.83 4.53
C ALA A 128 -23.97 -14.98 5.95
N PHE A 129 -23.49 -13.88 6.56
CA PHE A 129 -23.02 -13.88 7.95
C PHE A 129 -24.12 -14.11 8.97
N LEU A 130 -25.37 -13.74 8.66
CA LEU A 130 -26.49 -13.92 9.57
C LEU A 130 -26.81 -15.40 9.79
N ARG A 131 -26.49 -16.29 8.85
CA ARG A 131 -26.76 -17.74 8.89
C ARG A 131 -28.19 -18.01 9.38
N ALA A 132 -29.16 -17.30 8.75
CA ALA A 132 -30.56 -17.30 9.17
C ALA A 132 -31.12 -18.72 9.37
N ASP A 133 -31.77 -18.93 10.51
CA ASP A 133 -32.47 -20.15 10.83
C ASP A 133 -33.98 -19.82 10.98
N ASN A 134 -34.78 -20.31 10.02
CA ASN A 134 -36.21 -20.06 9.96
C ASN A 134 -37.02 -20.88 10.99
N SER A 135 -36.39 -21.84 11.68
CA SER A 135 -37.07 -22.59 12.77
C SER A 135 -37.17 -21.77 14.07
N LEU A 136 -36.37 -20.69 14.20
CA LEU A 136 -36.40 -19.84 15.37
C LEU A 136 -37.59 -18.84 15.32
N PRO A 137 -38.19 -18.54 16.47
CA PRO A 137 -39.22 -17.49 16.56
C PRO A 137 -38.58 -16.12 16.24
N ALA A 138 -39.39 -15.17 15.74
CA ALA A 138 -38.89 -13.87 15.26
C ALA A 138 -38.04 -13.09 16.29
N ASN A 139 -38.40 -13.14 17.59
CA ASN A 139 -37.69 -12.48 18.67
C ASN A 139 -36.29 -13.10 18.98
N MET A 140 -35.95 -14.25 18.41
CA MET A 140 -34.62 -14.88 18.51
C MET A 140 -33.85 -14.78 17.20
N ARG A 141 -34.43 -14.18 16.19
CA ARG A 141 -33.76 -14.00 14.87
C ARG A 141 -33.21 -12.58 14.74
N TYR A 142 -32.07 -12.45 14.12
CA TYR A 142 -31.51 -11.14 13.78
C TYR A 142 -32.54 -10.33 12.97
N PHE A 143 -32.74 -9.07 13.33
CA PHE A 143 -33.73 -8.14 12.72
C PHE A 143 -35.17 -8.72 12.67
N GLY A 144 -35.52 -9.62 13.59
CA GLY A 144 -36.85 -10.27 13.61
C GLY A 144 -37.06 -11.21 12.42
N GLY A 145 -36.03 -11.56 11.71
CA GLY A 145 -36.09 -12.35 10.48
C GLY A 145 -36.39 -11.53 9.21
N ALA A 146 -36.52 -10.21 9.32
CA ALA A 146 -36.59 -9.31 8.18
C ALA A 146 -35.22 -9.16 7.51
N ASP A 147 -35.25 -8.78 6.24
CA ASP A 147 -34.00 -8.47 5.51
C ASP A 147 -33.50 -7.06 5.94
N PRO A 148 -32.27 -6.93 6.44
CA PRO A 148 -31.73 -5.64 6.80
C PRO A 148 -31.31 -4.85 5.56
N ASP A 149 -32.23 -4.12 4.96
CA ASP A 149 -31.98 -3.37 3.71
C ASP A 149 -30.86 -2.32 3.82
N HIS A 150 -30.52 -1.91 5.05
CA HIS A 150 -29.59 -0.81 5.31
C HIS A 150 -28.55 -1.09 6.41
N PHE A 151 -28.29 -2.35 6.72
CA PHE A 151 -27.26 -2.69 7.71
C PHE A 151 -25.86 -2.63 7.06
N ALA A 152 -24.96 -1.84 7.66
CA ALA A 152 -23.60 -1.67 7.22
C ALA A 152 -22.62 -1.84 8.38
N TRP A 153 -21.39 -2.24 8.08
CA TRP A 153 -20.28 -2.25 9.02
C TRP A 153 -19.79 -0.82 9.30
N GLY A 154 -19.82 -0.38 10.56
CA GLY A 154 -19.27 0.92 10.95
C GLY A 154 -20.09 2.10 10.40
N LYS A 155 -19.43 3.26 10.30
CA LYS A 155 -20.02 4.50 9.79
C LYS A 155 -19.26 4.97 8.57
N LEU A 156 -19.98 5.49 7.59
CA LEU A 156 -19.37 6.20 6.46
C LEU A 156 -18.56 7.39 6.94
N TYR A 157 -17.44 7.67 6.25
CA TYR A 157 -16.83 8.98 6.32
C TYR A 157 -17.79 9.97 5.65
N ASP A 158 -18.18 11.00 6.38
CA ASP A 158 -19.13 12.04 5.94
C ASP A 158 -18.42 13.25 5.32
N THR A 159 -17.11 13.30 5.45
CA THR A 159 -16.24 14.37 4.90
C THR A 159 -15.03 13.77 4.23
N GLY A 160 -14.54 14.44 3.19
CA GLY A 160 -13.37 14.02 2.40
C GLY A 160 -13.69 13.84 0.91
N ASN A 161 -12.67 13.97 0.08
CA ASN A 161 -12.75 13.78 -1.37
C ASN A 161 -12.42 12.32 -1.73
N PHE A 162 -13.40 11.41 -1.54
CA PHE A 162 -13.23 9.98 -1.79
C PHE A 162 -13.50 9.60 -3.24
N VAL A 163 -12.58 8.79 -3.80
CA VAL A 163 -12.72 8.16 -5.12
C VAL A 163 -12.79 6.66 -4.95
N LEU A 164 -13.94 6.07 -5.27
CA LEU A 164 -14.18 4.62 -5.17
C LEU A 164 -13.53 3.89 -6.36
N VAL A 165 -12.63 2.97 -6.07
CA VAL A 165 -11.92 2.15 -7.07
C VAL A 165 -12.58 0.77 -7.15
N ASN A 166 -13.23 0.47 -8.27
CA ASN A 166 -13.96 -0.77 -8.50
C ASN A 166 -13.23 -1.77 -9.39
N GLN A 167 -12.12 -1.37 -10.02
CA GLN A 167 -11.26 -2.19 -10.87
C GLN A 167 -9.83 -1.66 -10.84
N THR A 168 -8.88 -2.41 -11.35
CA THR A 168 -7.51 -1.92 -11.54
C THR A 168 -7.51 -0.67 -12.42
N THR A 169 -6.94 0.42 -11.91
CA THR A 169 -7.05 1.76 -12.51
C THR A 169 -5.71 2.50 -12.50
N GLU A 170 -5.33 3.13 -13.59
CA GLU A 170 -4.23 4.08 -13.64
C GLU A 170 -4.72 5.43 -13.10
N VAL A 171 -4.15 5.90 -11.99
CA VAL A 171 -4.55 7.15 -11.30
C VAL A 171 -3.62 8.33 -11.60
N SER A 172 -2.44 8.04 -12.13
CA SER A 172 -1.46 9.00 -12.64
C SER A 172 -0.52 8.25 -13.60
N PRO A 173 0.15 8.90 -14.54
CA PRO A 173 1.02 8.22 -15.49
C PRO A 173 2.01 7.27 -14.82
N GLY A 174 1.88 5.98 -15.11
CA GLY A 174 2.69 4.90 -14.53
C GLY A 174 2.36 4.51 -13.08
N ILE A 175 1.31 5.08 -12.48
CA ILE A 175 0.87 4.79 -11.11
C ILE A 175 -0.53 4.16 -11.16
N PHE A 176 -0.64 2.94 -10.69
CA PHE A 176 -1.85 2.12 -10.73
C PHE A 176 -2.31 1.73 -9.33
N LEU A 177 -3.61 1.60 -9.17
CA LEU A 177 -4.23 0.91 -8.05
C LEU A 177 -4.73 -0.44 -8.54
N VAL A 178 -4.06 -1.49 -8.13
CA VAL A 178 -4.41 -2.87 -8.48
C VAL A 178 -5.44 -3.35 -7.47
N ARG A 179 -6.64 -3.69 -7.96
CA ARG A 179 -7.72 -4.15 -7.10
C ARG A 179 -7.79 -5.68 -7.08
N THR A 180 -7.79 -6.24 -5.89
CA THR A 180 -8.08 -7.66 -5.63
C THR A 180 -9.26 -7.80 -4.68
N VAL A 181 -9.84 -8.99 -4.61
CA VAL A 181 -10.93 -9.31 -3.68
C VAL A 181 -10.61 -10.65 -3.02
N SER A 182 -10.57 -10.67 -1.71
CA SER A 182 -10.30 -11.89 -0.96
C SER A 182 -11.42 -12.91 -1.11
N GLN A 183 -11.02 -14.16 -1.35
CA GLN A 183 -11.90 -15.33 -1.30
C GLN A 183 -11.58 -16.22 -0.10
N LYS A 184 -10.74 -15.72 0.84
CA LYS A 184 -10.31 -16.49 2.00
C LYS A 184 -11.33 -16.40 3.14
N GLN A 185 -11.45 -17.50 3.89
CA GLN A 185 -12.28 -17.51 5.09
C GLN A 185 -11.80 -16.41 6.08
N GLY A 186 -12.73 -15.67 6.67
CA GLY A 186 -12.45 -14.56 7.58
C GLY A 186 -12.34 -13.20 6.90
N THR A 187 -11.97 -13.17 5.62
CA THR A 187 -11.90 -11.94 4.81
C THR A 187 -12.64 -12.08 3.48
N LEU A 188 -13.64 -12.95 3.43
CA LEU A 188 -14.41 -13.19 2.21
C LEU A 188 -15.02 -11.90 1.67
N GLU A 189 -14.89 -11.70 0.36
CA GLU A 189 -15.38 -10.52 -0.37
C GLU A 189 -14.75 -9.17 0.05
N LEU A 190 -13.66 -9.19 0.85
CA LEU A 190 -12.93 -7.97 1.18
C LEU A 190 -12.14 -7.46 -0.04
N PRO A 191 -12.51 -6.30 -0.60
CA PRO A 191 -11.70 -5.68 -1.63
C PRO A 191 -10.47 -4.98 -1.02
N GLU A 192 -9.36 -5.07 -1.74
CA GLU A 192 -8.09 -4.47 -1.36
C GLU A 192 -7.42 -3.81 -2.56
N LEU A 193 -6.76 -2.67 -2.33
CA LEU A 193 -5.96 -1.94 -3.31
C LEU A 193 -4.49 -2.08 -2.98
N THR A 194 -3.71 -2.48 -3.97
CA THR A 194 -2.25 -2.42 -3.94
C THR A 194 -1.79 -1.26 -4.81
N LEU A 195 -0.93 -0.40 -4.29
CA LEU A 195 -0.28 0.65 -5.09
C LEU A 195 0.81 0.00 -5.95
N ALA A 196 0.71 0.15 -7.27
CA ALA A 196 1.68 -0.37 -8.23
C ALA A 196 2.27 0.77 -9.06
N ILE A 197 3.57 0.93 -9.01
CA ILE A 197 4.30 1.98 -9.74
C ILE A 197 5.21 1.32 -10.78
N LYS A 198 5.04 1.71 -12.05
CA LYS A 198 5.92 1.27 -13.14
C LYS A 198 7.31 1.87 -13.01
N ARG A 199 8.31 1.02 -12.98
CA ARG A 199 9.72 1.37 -12.96
C ARG A 199 10.47 0.64 -14.09
N PRO A 200 11.71 1.03 -14.43
CA PRO A 200 12.46 0.38 -15.51
C PRO A 200 12.64 -1.13 -15.33
N ASN A 201 12.79 -1.59 -14.09
CA ASN A 201 13.05 -3.00 -13.77
C ASN A 201 11.77 -3.81 -13.47
N GLY A 202 10.59 -3.19 -13.42
CA GLY A 202 9.31 -3.81 -13.11
C GLY A 202 8.50 -2.96 -12.14
N LEU A 203 7.51 -3.57 -11.47
CA LEU A 203 6.64 -2.86 -10.55
C LEU A 203 7.28 -2.70 -9.16
N LEU A 204 7.16 -1.50 -8.59
CA LEU A 204 7.16 -1.30 -7.16
C LEU A 204 5.72 -1.51 -6.68
N LEU A 205 5.51 -2.46 -5.77
CA LEU A 205 4.23 -2.73 -5.14
C LEU A 205 4.27 -2.31 -3.67
N VAL A 206 3.23 -1.61 -3.21
CA VAL A 206 2.99 -1.36 -1.78
C VAL A 206 1.62 -1.92 -1.44
N ASP A 207 1.58 -2.82 -0.48
CA ASP A 207 0.37 -3.55 -0.09
C ASP A 207 0.09 -3.38 1.40
N GLY A 208 -1.20 -3.32 1.76
CA GLY A 208 -1.61 -3.21 3.17
C GLY A 208 -1.46 -4.53 3.91
N CYS A 209 -2.26 -5.51 3.51
CA CYS A 209 -2.33 -6.81 4.17
C CYS A 209 -2.21 -8.03 3.25
N SER A 210 -2.47 -7.91 1.96
CA SER A 210 -2.53 -9.06 1.04
C SER A 210 -3.63 -10.08 1.42
N HIS A 211 -4.84 -9.61 1.77
CA HIS A 211 -5.93 -10.53 2.17
C HIS A 211 -6.31 -11.54 1.08
N ALA A 212 -6.24 -11.16 -0.20
CA ALA A 212 -6.41 -12.08 -1.31
C ALA A 212 -5.25 -13.10 -1.44
N GLY A 213 -4.15 -12.83 -0.77
CA GLY A 213 -2.87 -13.51 -0.89
C GLY A 213 -1.97 -12.84 -1.92
N ILE A 214 -0.68 -12.70 -1.56
CA ILE A 214 0.30 -12.00 -2.40
C ILE A 214 0.40 -12.58 -3.82
N GLU A 215 0.25 -13.90 -4.01
CA GLU A 215 0.26 -14.49 -5.35
C GLU A 215 -0.93 -14.03 -6.23
N ALA A 216 -2.11 -13.83 -5.63
CA ALA A 216 -3.27 -13.28 -6.35
C ALA A 216 -3.04 -11.81 -6.72
N ILE A 217 -2.38 -11.04 -5.84
CA ILE A 217 -2.00 -9.65 -6.11
C ILE A 217 -0.99 -9.59 -7.24
N LEU A 218 0.06 -10.41 -7.21
CA LEU A 218 1.06 -10.50 -8.28
C LEU A 218 0.43 -10.90 -9.61
N GLN A 219 -0.53 -11.83 -9.60
CA GLN A 219 -1.30 -12.20 -10.79
C GLN A 219 -2.11 -11.02 -11.34
N ALA A 220 -2.78 -10.26 -10.49
CA ALA A 220 -3.52 -9.07 -10.91
C ALA A 220 -2.58 -7.96 -11.41
N ALA A 221 -1.48 -7.69 -10.70
CA ALA A 221 -0.48 -6.70 -11.06
C ALA A 221 0.25 -7.03 -12.37
N SER A 222 0.36 -8.32 -12.74
CA SER A 222 0.99 -8.75 -14.00
C SER A 222 0.26 -8.23 -15.25
N THR A 223 -1.00 -7.81 -15.12
CA THR A 223 -1.73 -7.12 -16.21
C THR A 223 -1.20 -5.72 -16.49
N VAL A 224 -0.52 -5.12 -15.51
CA VAL A 224 0.13 -3.80 -15.63
C VAL A 224 1.58 -3.94 -16.12
N ASP A 225 2.37 -4.79 -15.46
CA ASP A 225 3.71 -5.24 -15.91
C ASP A 225 3.95 -6.64 -15.31
N PRO A 226 4.40 -7.63 -16.11
CA PRO A 226 4.65 -8.98 -15.62
C PRO A 226 5.86 -9.09 -14.68
N ARG A 227 6.68 -8.05 -14.58
CA ARG A 227 7.88 -8.01 -13.74
C ARG A 227 7.57 -7.30 -12.43
N THR A 228 8.01 -7.86 -11.31
CA THR A 228 7.94 -7.22 -10.00
C THR A 228 9.34 -6.97 -9.47
N GLU A 229 9.72 -5.70 -9.40
CA GLU A 229 11.01 -5.29 -8.87
C GLU A 229 11.05 -5.41 -7.35
N ILE A 230 10.01 -4.92 -6.65
CA ILE A 230 9.99 -4.92 -5.19
C ILE A 230 8.56 -4.93 -4.65
N VAL A 231 8.37 -5.62 -3.52
CA VAL A 231 7.12 -5.63 -2.75
C VAL A 231 7.39 -5.08 -1.36
N PHE A 232 6.61 -4.07 -0.94
CA PHE A 232 6.54 -3.52 0.42
C PHE A 232 5.23 -3.89 1.09
N GLY A 233 5.24 -4.04 2.43
CA GLY A 233 4.05 -4.09 3.27
C GLY A 233 3.68 -5.47 3.77
N GLY A 234 2.42 -5.66 4.14
CA GLY A 234 1.91 -6.86 4.82
C GLY A 234 1.59 -8.01 3.86
N LEU A 235 1.97 -9.23 4.25
CA LEU A 235 1.68 -10.45 3.49
C LEU A 235 0.63 -11.35 4.13
N HIS A 236 0.07 -10.93 5.28
CA HIS A 236 -0.96 -11.63 6.06
C HIS A 236 -0.63 -13.10 6.39
N LEU A 237 0.61 -13.35 6.83
CA LEU A 237 1.12 -14.70 7.11
C LEU A 237 1.26 -14.99 8.61
N VAL A 238 0.82 -14.07 9.48
CA VAL A 238 0.98 -14.17 10.94
C VAL A 238 0.37 -15.44 11.55
N THR A 239 -0.67 -16.00 10.93
CA THR A 239 -1.32 -17.24 11.35
C THR A 239 -1.10 -18.41 10.39
N THR A 240 -0.28 -18.23 9.35
CA THR A 240 -0.03 -19.24 8.32
C THR A 240 0.94 -20.30 8.82
N PRO A 241 0.66 -21.60 8.62
CA PRO A 241 1.60 -22.67 8.92
C PRO A 241 2.96 -22.47 8.24
N VAL A 242 4.01 -22.89 8.94
CA VAL A 242 5.39 -22.66 8.48
C VAL A 242 5.68 -23.31 7.13
N GLU A 243 5.12 -24.49 6.90
CA GLU A 243 5.28 -25.27 5.67
C GLU A 243 4.66 -24.53 4.46
N GLU A 244 3.53 -23.86 4.68
CA GLU A 244 2.89 -23.04 3.64
C GLU A 244 3.69 -21.76 3.37
N ILE A 245 4.30 -21.17 4.41
CA ILE A 245 5.21 -20.02 4.25
C ILE A 245 6.43 -20.44 3.40
N ASP A 246 7.02 -21.60 3.65
CA ASP A 246 8.18 -22.08 2.90
C ASP A 246 7.84 -22.26 1.40
N VAL A 247 6.67 -22.82 1.09
CA VAL A 247 6.17 -22.95 -0.30
C VAL A 247 5.95 -21.58 -0.95
N LEU A 248 5.32 -20.66 -0.23
CA LEU A 248 5.09 -19.30 -0.73
C LEU A 248 6.41 -18.58 -1.02
N VAL A 249 7.37 -18.65 -0.11
CA VAL A 249 8.69 -18.00 -0.29
C VAL A 249 9.40 -18.53 -1.53
N GLU A 250 9.33 -19.85 -1.77
CA GLU A 250 9.89 -20.46 -2.99
C GLU A 250 9.15 -19.97 -4.24
N ASN A 251 7.82 -19.90 -4.22
CA ASN A 251 7.00 -19.40 -5.34
C ASN A 251 7.32 -17.92 -5.64
N LEU A 252 7.48 -17.08 -4.63
CA LEU A 252 7.85 -15.68 -4.85
C LEU A 252 9.16 -15.52 -5.62
N LYS A 253 10.13 -16.40 -5.38
CA LYS A 253 11.44 -16.38 -6.05
C LYS A 253 11.42 -17.02 -7.44
N THR A 254 10.81 -18.18 -7.56
CA THR A 254 10.95 -19.03 -8.77
C THR A 254 9.86 -18.80 -9.79
N LYS A 255 8.60 -18.78 -9.36
CA LYS A 255 7.43 -18.56 -10.21
C LYS A 255 7.22 -17.08 -10.52
N TRP A 256 7.12 -16.25 -9.48
CA TRP A 256 6.83 -14.83 -9.61
C TRP A 256 8.06 -13.97 -9.88
N LYS A 257 9.24 -14.47 -9.57
CA LYS A 257 10.53 -13.80 -9.77
C LYS A 257 10.55 -12.39 -9.17
N VAL A 258 9.93 -12.25 -7.99
CA VAL A 258 10.01 -11.01 -7.21
C VAL A 258 11.48 -10.75 -6.89
N GLU A 259 12.01 -9.62 -7.35
CA GLU A 259 13.45 -9.39 -7.27
C GLU A 259 13.89 -9.00 -5.85
N ARG A 260 13.15 -8.10 -5.20
CA ARG A 260 13.42 -7.62 -3.84
C ARG A 260 12.16 -7.66 -3.00
N ILE A 261 12.31 -7.77 -1.69
CA ILE A 261 11.17 -7.79 -0.76
C ILE A 261 11.47 -6.97 0.49
N ALA A 262 10.50 -6.19 0.93
CA ALA A 262 10.54 -5.33 2.10
C ALA A 262 9.25 -5.54 2.94
N PRO A 263 9.10 -6.75 3.55
CA PRO A 263 7.86 -7.10 4.24
C PRO A 263 7.70 -6.33 5.55
N GLY A 264 6.46 -6.05 5.92
CA GLY A 264 6.05 -5.32 7.12
C GLY A 264 4.79 -5.89 7.75
N HIS A 265 4.29 -5.20 8.76
CA HIS A 265 2.96 -5.34 9.36
C HIS A 265 2.58 -6.81 9.69
N CYS A 266 1.48 -7.31 9.10
CA CYS A 266 0.90 -8.62 9.35
C CYS A 266 1.64 -9.81 8.67
N THR A 267 2.86 -9.61 8.16
CA THR A 267 3.66 -10.70 7.58
C THR A 267 4.01 -11.78 8.59
N GLY A 268 4.31 -11.40 9.85
CA GLY A 268 4.61 -12.33 10.93
C GLY A 268 6.08 -12.76 11.00
N GLU A 269 6.60 -12.94 12.22
CA GLU A 269 8.02 -13.22 12.48
C GLU A 269 8.54 -14.50 11.82
N PRO A 270 7.78 -15.63 11.75
CA PRO A 270 8.23 -16.81 11.02
C PRO A 270 8.46 -16.55 9.54
N ALA A 271 7.62 -15.71 8.92
CA ALA A 271 7.75 -15.34 7.52
C ALA A 271 8.91 -14.34 7.30
N PHE A 272 9.10 -13.36 8.18
CA PHE A 272 10.28 -12.47 8.13
C PHE A 272 11.59 -13.25 8.12
N ALA A 273 11.73 -14.24 9.00
CA ALA A 273 12.94 -15.06 9.08
C ALA A 273 13.21 -15.84 7.78
N ARG A 274 12.17 -16.40 7.17
CA ARG A 274 12.27 -17.19 5.94
C ARG A 274 12.55 -16.31 4.72
N LEU A 275 11.85 -15.21 4.59
CA LEU A 275 12.07 -14.23 3.54
C LEU A 275 13.49 -13.67 3.62
N LYS A 276 13.96 -13.28 4.82
CA LYS A 276 15.33 -12.79 5.02
C LYS A 276 16.38 -13.82 4.61
N LYS A 277 16.18 -15.09 5.00
CA LYS A 277 17.08 -16.19 4.60
C LYS A 277 17.07 -16.41 3.09
N ALA A 278 15.88 -16.39 2.46
CA ALA A 278 15.71 -16.72 1.05
C ALA A 278 16.18 -15.61 0.11
N TYR A 279 15.99 -14.35 0.48
CA TYR A 279 16.33 -13.19 -0.33
C TYR A 279 17.73 -12.62 -0.06
N GLY A 280 18.33 -12.87 1.12
CA GLY A 280 19.67 -12.37 1.46
C GLY A 280 19.75 -10.83 1.34
N GLU A 281 20.66 -10.33 0.54
CA GLU A 281 20.84 -8.89 0.28
C GLU A 281 19.65 -8.22 -0.45
N LYS A 282 18.78 -9.02 -1.08
CA LYS A 282 17.55 -8.56 -1.72
C LYS A 282 16.37 -8.41 -0.75
N TYR A 283 16.55 -8.82 0.50
CA TYR A 283 15.63 -8.51 1.59
C TYR A 283 15.95 -7.13 2.15
N LEU A 284 15.01 -6.21 2.08
CA LEU A 284 15.16 -4.87 2.63
C LEU A 284 14.43 -4.76 3.97
N TYR A 285 15.12 -4.22 4.95
CA TYR A 285 14.49 -3.87 6.21
C TYR A 285 13.55 -2.67 6.01
N ALA A 286 12.29 -2.79 6.42
CA ALA A 286 11.25 -1.78 6.26
C ALA A 286 10.43 -1.59 7.55
N GLY A 287 11.11 -1.48 8.71
CA GLY A 287 10.45 -1.14 9.97
C GLY A 287 10.09 0.35 10.07
N LEU A 288 9.28 0.69 11.08
CA LEU A 288 8.85 2.06 11.36
C LEU A 288 10.03 3.04 11.36
N GLY A 289 9.91 4.13 10.63
CA GLY A 289 10.92 5.18 10.47
C GLY A 289 11.96 4.90 9.39
N THR A 290 11.99 3.70 8.80
CA THR A 290 12.92 3.37 7.72
C THR A 290 12.59 4.16 6.46
N LYS A 291 13.64 4.66 5.80
CA LYS A 291 13.59 5.31 4.48
C LYS A 291 14.36 4.44 3.51
N VAL A 292 13.66 3.86 2.56
CA VAL A 292 14.24 3.03 1.50
C VAL A 292 14.30 3.86 0.22
N GLU A 293 15.52 4.17 -0.22
CA GLU A 293 15.75 4.85 -1.49
C GLU A 293 15.92 3.81 -2.60
N LEU A 294 15.23 4.01 -3.72
CA LEU A 294 15.19 3.08 -4.84
C LEU A 294 15.84 3.74 -6.05
N GLN A 295 16.95 3.17 -6.48
CA GLN A 295 17.70 3.63 -7.65
C GLN A 295 17.02 3.26 -8.96
#